data_b434f504ff02f8414852d069128d9d9c
#
_entry.id   b434f504ff02f8414852d069128d9d9c
#
_cell.length_a   1.000
_cell.length_b   1.000
_cell.length_c   1.000
_cell.angle_alpha   90.00
_cell.angle_beta   90.00
_cell.angle_gamma   90.00
#
_symmetry.space_group_name_H-M   'P 1'
#
loop_
_entity.id
_entity.type
_entity.pdbx_description
1 polymer ?
#
loop_
_entity_poly.entity_id
_entity_poly.type
_entity_poly.pdbx_seq_one_letter_code
_entity_poly.pdbx_strand_id
1 'polypeptide(L)'
;MDDVLRPVWRTYDPRFEANAVAHVRAGGHAVMRGAARWWLLLPSDEGMIPELTAWAMLDLGVGGFDEVESGPAAGLLRVKLPKRLREHVMDWCERDGGHATSLVSEALDCRACAMCCRKNRVQLEPEDETRWADEGRAELSGEAYVRESRGRRVLRVLRGDCVHLRGNDCGIYALRPDNCRAFPAGSEGCLSARAER
;
A
#
# COMPACT_ATOMS: atom_id res chain seq x y z
N MET A 1 -14.88 -12.57 1.21
CA MET A 1 -14.93 -11.16 0.78
C MET A 1 -14.84 -10.35 2.04
N ASP A 2 -13.74 -9.66 2.24
CA ASP A 2 -13.50 -8.92 3.47
C ASP A 2 -13.72 -7.43 3.19
N ASP A 3 -14.53 -6.79 4.04
CA ASP A 3 -14.69 -5.34 3.99
C ASP A 3 -13.42 -4.71 4.55
N VAL A 4 -12.75 -3.94 3.71
CA VAL A 4 -11.53 -3.22 4.05
C VAL A 4 -11.86 -1.78 4.32
N LEU A 5 -11.60 -1.32 5.54
CA LEU A 5 -11.69 0.08 5.89
C LEU A 5 -10.39 0.77 5.50
N ARG A 6 -10.45 1.80 4.65
CA ARG A 6 -9.27 2.53 4.18
C ARG A 6 -9.40 4.03 4.30
N PRO A 7 -8.27 4.74 4.46
CA PRO A 7 -8.24 6.19 4.43
C PRO A 7 -8.60 6.75 3.05
N VAL A 8 -9.26 7.90 3.07
CA VAL A 8 -9.59 8.72 1.90
C VAL A 8 -8.54 9.82 1.76
N TRP A 9 -7.99 9.98 0.56
CA TRP A 9 -7.05 11.03 0.24
C TRP A 9 -7.76 12.32 -0.18
N ARG A 10 -7.35 13.46 0.38
CA ARG A 10 -7.87 14.78 0.01
C ARG A 10 -6.82 15.85 -0.06
N THR A 11 -7.03 16.80 -0.95
CA THR A 11 -6.19 18.00 -1.05
C THR A 11 -6.77 19.15 -0.25
N TYR A 12 -5.88 19.93 0.36
CA TYR A 12 -6.22 21.15 1.08
C TYR A 12 -5.23 22.29 0.73
N ASP A 13 -5.74 23.49 0.62
CA ASP A 13 -4.91 24.69 0.68
C ASP A 13 -4.48 24.90 2.15
N PRO A 14 -3.24 25.35 2.43
CA PRO A 14 -2.78 25.62 3.80
C PRO A 14 -3.68 26.55 4.63
N ARG A 15 -4.45 27.41 3.99
CA ARG A 15 -5.46 28.25 4.68
C ARG A 15 -6.55 27.43 5.37
N PHE A 16 -6.76 26.23 4.96
CA PHE A 16 -7.76 25.30 5.51
C PHE A 16 -7.11 24.17 6.33
N GLU A 17 -6.00 24.44 6.99
CA GLU A 17 -5.29 23.44 7.82
C GLU A 17 -6.20 22.79 8.86
N ALA A 18 -7.10 23.55 9.49
CA ALA A 18 -8.04 22.99 10.47
C ALA A 18 -8.94 21.89 9.87
N ASN A 19 -9.39 22.06 8.62
CA ASN A 19 -10.19 21.05 7.93
C ASN A 19 -9.35 19.82 7.56
N ALA A 20 -8.09 20.02 7.14
CA ALA A 20 -7.16 18.95 6.88
C ALA A 20 -6.88 18.13 8.16
N VAL A 21 -6.63 18.80 9.27
CA VAL A 21 -6.44 18.16 10.59
C VAL A 21 -7.67 17.36 11.01
N ALA A 22 -8.87 17.93 10.87
CA ALA A 22 -10.10 17.21 11.20
C ALA A 22 -10.28 15.96 10.33
N HIS A 23 -9.96 16.06 9.03
CA HIS A 23 -9.99 14.93 8.11
C HIS A 23 -9.01 13.81 8.52
N VAL A 24 -7.76 14.17 8.84
CA VAL A 24 -6.73 13.21 9.24
C VAL A 24 -7.04 12.56 10.59
N ARG A 25 -7.53 13.34 11.56
CA ARG A 25 -7.97 12.80 12.85
C ARG A 25 -9.18 11.86 12.76
N ALA A 26 -9.98 12.00 11.70
CA ALA A 26 -11.04 11.06 11.37
C ALA A 26 -10.54 9.85 10.54
N GLY A 27 -9.22 9.65 10.42
CA GLY A 27 -8.58 8.52 9.78
C GLY A 27 -8.20 8.72 8.31
N GLY A 28 -8.46 9.88 7.72
CA GLY A 28 -8.10 10.18 6.33
C GLY A 28 -6.63 10.61 6.16
N HIS A 29 -6.24 10.82 4.92
CA HIS A 29 -4.93 11.35 4.54
C HIS A 29 -5.09 12.71 3.83
N ALA A 30 -4.28 13.70 4.19
CA ALA A 30 -4.37 15.03 3.60
C ALA A 30 -3.11 15.41 2.82
N VAL A 31 -3.31 16.00 1.65
CA VAL A 31 -2.27 16.62 0.82
C VAL A 31 -2.38 18.13 0.93
N MET A 32 -1.41 18.76 1.58
CA MET A 32 -1.35 20.19 1.76
C MET A 32 -0.64 20.86 0.58
N ARG A 33 -1.36 21.66 -0.19
CA ARG A 33 -0.90 22.25 -1.45
C ARG A 33 -0.43 23.70 -1.27
N GLY A 34 0.73 23.88 -0.63
CA GLY A 34 1.34 25.22 -0.55
C GLY A 34 1.92 25.69 -1.90
N ALA A 35 2.05 27.00 -2.09
CA ALA A 35 2.55 27.61 -3.33
C ALA A 35 3.94 27.08 -3.72
N ALA A 36 4.87 27.00 -2.78
CA ALA A 36 6.24 26.53 -3.01
C ALA A 36 6.45 25.06 -2.65
N ARG A 37 5.81 24.63 -1.59
CA ARG A 37 6.02 23.31 -0.99
C ARG A 37 4.71 22.59 -0.79
N TRP A 38 4.72 21.27 -1.04
CA TRP A 38 3.63 20.38 -0.71
C TRP A 38 4.11 19.42 0.36
N TRP A 39 3.19 19.03 1.23
CA TRP A 39 3.43 18.01 2.26
C TRP A 39 2.19 17.16 2.48
N LEU A 40 2.40 15.97 2.98
CA LEU A 40 1.34 15.12 3.46
C LEU A 40 1.13 15.42 4.95
N LEU A 41 -0.11 15.36 5.39
CA LEU A 41 -0.48 15.30 6.78
C LEU A 41 -1.18 13.96 6.99
N LEU A 42 -0.63 13.13 7.87
CA LEU A 42 -0.99 11.73 8.05
C LEU A 42 -1.26 11.46 9.53
N PRO A 43 -2.08 10.44 9.88
CA PRO A 43 -2.21 9.99 11.25
C PRO A 43 -0.87 9.47 11.76
N SER A 44 -0.60 9.63 13.06
CA SER A 44 0.50 8.97 13.76
C SER A 44 0.21 7.48 13.95
N ASP A 45 1.21 6.73 14.48
CA ASP A 45 1.09 5.28 14.74
C ASP A 45 -0.07 4.92 15.69
N GLU A 46 -0.58 5.88 16.46
CA GLU A 46 -1.75 5.74 17.31
C GLU A 46 -3.08 5.90 16.52
N GLY A 47 -3.01 6.18 15.22
CA GLY A 47 -4.18 6.36 14.37
C GLY A 47 -4.90 5.05 14.03
N MET A 48 -6.14 5.19 13.52
CA MET A 48 -7.04 4.05 13.25
C MET A 48 -6.55 3.06 12.17
N ILE A 49 -5.62 3.44 11.28
CA ILE A 49 -5.11 2.56 10.21
C ILE A 49 -3.61 2.82 9.97
N PRO A 50 -2.75 2.55 10.96
CA PRO A 50 -1.32 2.82 10.84
C PRO A 50 -0.65 2.00 9.74
N GLU A 51 -1.12 0.77 9.51
CA GLU A 51 -0.58 -0.11 8.48
C GLU A 51 -0.75 0.48 7.07
N LEU A 52 -1.94 0.93 6.68
CA LEU A 52 -2.17 1.52 5.37
C LEU A 52 -1.44 2.85 5.18
N THR A 53 -1.23 3.62 6.24
CA THR A 53 -0.40 4.83 6.22
C THR A 53 1.06 4.48 5.93
N ALA A 54 1.62 3.48 6.62
CA ALA A 54 2.98 3.02 6.39
C ALA A 54 3.17 2.49 4.95
N TRP A 55 2.22 1.72 4.44
CA TRP A 55 2.26 1.23 3.07
C TRP A 55 2.14 2.36 2.03
N ALA A 56 1.33 3.37 2.26
CA ALA A 56 1.27 4.54 1.37
C ALA A 56 2.63 5.27 1.30
N MET A 57 3.33 5.40 2.43
CA MET A 57 4.68 5.97 2.45
C MET A 57 5.70 5.10 1.71
N LEU A 58 5.61 3.78 1.85
CA LEU A 58 6.45 2.83 1.11
C LEU A 58 6.19 2.91 -0.40
N ASP A 59 4.93 2.95 -0.83
CA ASP A 59 4.54 3.08 -2.24
C ASP A 59 5.05 4.40 -2.85
N LEU A 60 5.09 5.48 -2.07
CA LEU A 60 5.68 6.75 -2.48
C LEU A 60 7.23 6.76 -2.44
N GLY A 61 7.85 5.78 -1.79
CA GLY A 61 9.28 5.77 -1.55
C GLY A 61 9.77 7.00 -0.75
N VAL A 62 8.95 7.46 0.21
CA VAL A 62 9.30 8.54 1.13
C VAL A 62 9.67 7.94 2.48
N GLY A 63 10.87 8.23 2.96
CA GLY A 63 11.43 7.60 4.16
C GLY A 63 11.61 8.53 5.36
N GLY A 64 11.16 9.78 5.27
CA GLY A 64 11.30 10.73 6.36
C GLY A 64 9.97 11.41 6.70
N PHE A 65 9.64 11.43 7.96
CA PHE A 65 8.50 12.19 8.49
C PHE A 65 8.91 12.92 9.76
N ASP A 66 8.27 14.07 9.99
CA ASP A 66 8.39 14.83 11.21
C ASP A 66 7.05 14.76 11.94
N GLU A 67 7.06 14.45 13.23
CA GLU A 67 5.89 14.63 14.06
C GLU A 67 5.68 16.13 14.30
N VAL A 68 4.46 16.61 14.16
CA VAL A 68 4.12 18.01 14.43
C VAL A 68 4.05 18.22 15.93
N GLU A 69 5.01 18.94 16.50
CA GLU A 69 5.15 19.12 17.96
C GLU A 69 4.08 20.04 18.56
N SER A 70 3.52 20.97 17.79
CA SER A 70 2.62 22.01 18.33
C SER A 70 1.62 22.52 17.30
N GLY A 71 0.62 23.26 17.78
CA GLY A 71 -0.44 23.85 16.95
C GLY A 71 -1.59 22.87 16.67
N PRO A 72 -2.50 23.21 15.73
CA PRO A 72 -3.68 22.42 15.44
C PRO A 72 -3.37 20.99 14.98
N ALA A 73 -2.25 20.78 14.30
CA ALA A 73 -1.80 19.51 13.76
C ALA A 73 -0.88 18.72 14.72
N ALA A 74 -0.72 19.14 15.97
CA ALA A 74 0.14 18.46 16.94
C ALA A 74 -0.20 16.96 17.04
N GLY A 75 0.83 16.10 17.08
CA GLY A 75 0.69 14.65 17.12
C GLY A 75 0.40 13.99 15.77
N LEU A 76 0.29 14.76 14.68
CA LEU A 76 0.18 14.20 13.33
C LEU A 76 1.54 14.14 12.65
N LEU A 77 1.69 13.23 11.67
CA LEU A 77 2.90 13.13 10.87
C LEU A 77 2.87 14.12 9.71
N ARG A 78 3.98 14.81 9.51
CA ARG A 78 4.21 15.67 8.35
C ARG A 78 5.29 15.06 7.48
N VAL A 79 4.98 14.83 6.20
CA VAL A 79 5.91 14.28 5.22
C VAL A 79 6.08 15.25 4.07
N LYS A 80 7.32 15.68 3.79
CA LYS A 80 7.60 16.53 2.64
C LYS A 80 7.34 15.77 1.35
N LEU A 81 6.50 16.32 0.47
CA LEU A 81 6.17 15.69 -0.80
C LEU A 81 7.09 16.22 -1.93
N PRO A 82 8.00 15.40 -2.47
CA PRO A 82 8.82 15.75 -3.61
C PRO A 82 7.99 16.10 -4.85
N LYS A 83 8.48 17.03 -5.68
CA LYS A 83 7.75 17.46 -6.90
C LYS A 83 7.37 16.30 -7.82
N ARG A 84 8.26 15.31 -7.97
CA ARG A 84 8.05 14.13 -8.84
C ARG A 84 6.88 13.23 -8.41
N LEU A 85 6.44 13.33 -7.14
CA LEU A 85 5.36 12.50 -6.59
C LEU A 85 4.01 13.22 -6.54
N ARG A 86 3.96 14.51 -6.89
CA ARG A 86 2.75 15.31 -6.76
C ARG A 86 1.61 14.81 -7.63
N GLU A 87 1.91 14.48 -8.88
CA GLU A 87 0.94 13.93 -9.83
C GLU A 87 0.37 12.62 -9.30
N HIS A 88 1.23 11.70 -8.90
CA HIS A 88 0.85 10.40 -8.36
C HIS A 88 -0.09 10.50 -7.14
N VAL A 89 0.20 11.40 -6.21
CA VAL A 89 -0.67 11.63 -5.03
C VAL A 89 -1.98 12.35 -5.42
N MET A 90 -1.96 13.16 -6.48
CA MET A 90 -3.19 13.78 -7.00
C MET A 90 -4.12 12.75 -7.61
N ASP A 91 -3.61 11.74 -8.31
CA ASP A 91 -4.41 10.63 -8.83
C ASP A 91 -5.15 9.90 -7.69
N TRP A 92 -4.50 9.72 -6.53
CA TRP A 92 -5.15 9.16 -5.35
C TRP A 92 -6.28 10.06 -4.83
N CYS A 93 -6.05 11.37 -4.78
CA CYS A 93 -7.07 12.33 -4.36
C CYS A 93 -8.24 12.39 -5.34
N GLU A 94 -8.00 12.29 -6.65
CA GLU A 94 -9.03 12.25 -7.68
C GLU A 94 -9.87 10.98 -7.57
N ARG A 95 -9.23 9.82 -7.43
CA ARG A 95 -9.92 8.55 -7.18
C ARG A 95 -10.88 8.66 -5.99
N ASP A 96 -10.43 9.28 -4.92
CA ASP A 96 -11.17 9.37 -3.66
C ASP A 96 -12.13 10.57 -3.59
N GLY A 97 -12.15 11.42 -4.62
CA GLY A 97 -12.93 12.66 -4.65
C GLY A 97 -14.45 12.51 -4.48
N GLY A 98 -14.98 11.33 -4.80
CA GLY A 98 -16.40 11.01 -4.66
C GLY A 98 -16.85 10.63 -3.24
N HIS A 99 -15.90 10.34 -2.33
CA HIS A 99 -16.25 9.93 -0.96
C HIS A 99 -16.51 11.13 -0.05
N ALA A 100 -17.60 11.11 0.70
CA ALA A 100 -17.95 12.20 1.63
C ALA A 100 -17.20 12.12 2.97
N THR A 101 -16.78 10.93 3.39
CA THR A 101 -16.17 10.62 4.69
C THR A 101 -14.64 10.58 4.60
N SER A 102 -13.97 10.54 5.75
CA SER A 102 -12.51 10.39 5.82
C SER A 102 -12.05 8.94 5.70
N LEU A 103 -12.95 8.00 5.97
CA LEU A 103 -12.77 6.56 5.81
C LEU A 103 -13.85 6.01 4.91
N VAL A 104 -13.49 5.01 4.11
CA VAL A 104 -14.44 4.27 3.27
C VAL A 104 -14.25 2.78 3.47
N SER A 105 -15.35 2.04 3.56
CA SER A 105 -15.37 0.59 3.55
C SER A 105 -15.56 0.10 2.11
N GLU A 106 -14.64 -0.73 1.64
CA GLU A 106 -14.71 -1.35 0.32
C GLU A 106 -14.63 -2.87 0.42
N ALA A 107 -15.51 -3.55 -0.29
CA ALA A 107 -15.47 -5.00 -0.42
C ALA A 107 -14.36 -5.41 -1.41
N LEU A 108 -13.20 -5.81 -0.88
CA LEU A 108 -12.04 -6.17 -1.68
C LEU A 108 -11.78 -7.67 -1.61
N ASP A 109 -12.11 -8.38 -2.67
CA ASP A 109 -11.81 -9.79 -2.81
C ASP A 109 -10.50 -9.98 -3.60
N CYS A 110 -9.43 -10.37 -2.89
CA CYS A 110 -8.12 -10.62 -3.49
C CYS A 110 -8.16 -11.82 -4.44
N ARG A 111 -8.97 -12.85 -4.13
CA ARG A 111 -9.04 -14.08 -4.94
C ARG A 111 -9.82 -13.84 -6.24
N ALA A 112 -10.84 -13.00 -6.20
CA ALA A 112 -11.56 -12.60 -7.42
C ALA A 112 -10.76 -11.64 -8.31
N CYS A 113 -9.85 -10.85 -7.73
CA CYS A 113 -9.09 -9.82 -8.44
C CYS A 113 -7.75 -10.32 -9.01
N ALA A 114 -6.88 -10.86 -8.15
CA ALA A 114 -5.52 -11.33 -8.44
C ALA A 114 -4.58 -10.35 -9.18
N MET A 115 -4.91 -9.05 -9.28
CA MET A 115 -4.12 -8.09 -10.06
C MET A 115 -2.71 -7.88 -9.51
N CYS A 116 -2.53 -7.87 -8.18
CA CYS A 116 -1.21 -7.82 -7.58
C CYS A 116 -0.35 -9.05 -7.93
N CYS A 117 -0.98 -10.23 -8.12
CA CYS A 117 -0.29 -11.44 -8.58
C CYS A 117 0.16 -11.36 -10.05
N ARG A 118 -0.40 -10.44 -10.84
CA ARG A 118 -0.02 -10.19 -12.23
C ARG A 118 1.01 -9.08 -12.37
N LYS A 119 1.10 -8.19 -11.39
CA LYS A 119 1.91 -6.97 -11.48
C LYS A 119 3.16 -7.02 -10.62
N ASN A 120 3.09 -7.61 -9.42
CA ASN A 120 4.14 -7.52 -8.44
C ASN A 120 5.21 -8.61 -8.60
N ARG A 121 6.45 -8.20 -8.41
CA ARG A 121 7.59 -9.10 -8.24
C ARG A 121 7.77 -9.37 -6.75
N VAL A 122 7.46 -10.58 -6.34
CA VAL A 122 7.53 -10.98 -4.94
C VAL A 122 8.95 -11.45 -4.63
N GLN A 123 9.61 -10.73 -3.74
CA GLN A 123 10.87 -11.18 -3.13
C GLN A 123 10.55 -12.22 -2.07
N LEU A 124 11.40 -13.22 -1.96
CA LEU A 124 11.36 -14.24 -0.91
C LEU A 124 12.31 -13.84 0.21
N GLU A 125 11.86 -14.07 1.43
CA GLU A 125 12.71 -14.07 2.60
C GLU A 125 13.21 -15.51 2.89
N PRO A 126 14.36 -15.68 3.56
CA PRO A 126 14.87 -17.02 3.89
C PRO A 126 13.86 -17.89 4.67
N GLU A 127 13.04 -17.25 5.48
CA GLU A 127 11.99 -17.87 6.30
C GLU A 127 10.87 -18.49 5.44
N ASP A 128 10.60 -17.92 4.27
CA ASP A 128 9.62 -18.47 3.32
C ASP A 128 10.04 -19.86 2.85
N GLU A 129 11.31 -19.99 2.46
CA GLU A 129 11.85 -21.25 1.95
C GLU A 129 11.95 -22.31 3.05
N THR A 130 12.34 -21.89 4.27
CA THR A 130 12.34 -22.77 5.45
C THR A 130 10.95 -23.29 5.73
N ARG A 131 9.94 -22.41 5.76
CA ARG A 131 8.54 -22.79 5.96
C ARG A 131 8.04 -23.76 4.88
N TRP A 132 8.41 -23.56 3.63
CA TRP A 132 8.04 -24.51 2.55
C TRP A 132 8.66 -25.89 2.76
N ALA A 133 9.91 -25.94 3.19
CA ALA A 133 10.58 -27.20 3.51
C ALA A 133 9.91 -27.95 4.68
N ASP A 134 9.61 -27.23 5.76
CA ASP A 134 8.94 -27.76 6.95
C ASP A 134 7.53 -28.31 6.65
N GLU A 135 6.83 -27.68 5.72
CA GLU A 135 5.51 -28.10 5.22
C GLU A 135 5.61 -29.19 4.13
N GLY A 136 6.79 -29.75 3.88
CA GLY A 136 7.02 -30.80 2.88
C GLY A 136 6.89 -30.31 1.42
N ARG A 137 7.06 -29.01 1.18
CA ARG A 137 6.93 -28.35 -0.11
C ARG A 137 8.24 -27.70 -0.57
N ALA A 138 9.38 -28.34 -0.26
CA ALA A 138 10.71 -27.83 -0.62
C ALA A 138 10.89 -27.57 -2.12
N GLU A 139 10.11 -28.24 -2.98
CA GLU A 139 10.12 -28.04 -4.43
C GLU A 139 9.74 -26.60 -4.82
N LEU A 140 9.00 -25.86 -3.98
CA LEU A 140 8.62 -24.47 -4.25
C LEU A 140 9.82 -23.52 -4.29
N SER A 141 10.94 -23.90 -3.66
CA SER A 141 12.21 -23.17 -3.73
C SER A 141 13.01 -23.46 -4.99
N GLY A 142 12.57 -24.39 -5.82
CA GLY A 142 13.26 -24.83 -7.03
C GLY A 142 13.18 -23.79 -8.17
N GLU A 143 14.08 -23.96 -9.15
CA GLU A 143 14.20 -23.07 -10.31
C GLU A 143 12.95 -22.96 -11.17
N ALA A 144 12.02 -23.91 -11.06
CA ALA A 144 10.72 -23.82 -11.74
C ALA A 144 9.86 -22.66 -11.22
N TYR A 145 10.01 -22.31 -9.94
CA TYR A 145 9.16 -21.33 -9.24
C TYR A 145 9.90 -20.08 -8.80
N VAL A 146 11.21 -20.20 -8.56
CA VAL A 146 12.04 -19.13 -8.03
C VAL A 146 13.20 -18.83 -8.99
N ARG A 147 13.62 -17.60 -9.04
CA ARG A 147 14.82 -17.17 -9.74
C ARG A 147 15.59 -16.18 -8.90
N GLU A 148 16.87 -16.07 -9.18
CA GLU A 148 17.69 -14.98 -8.66
C GLU A 148 17.54 -13.72 -9.53
N SER A 149 17.43 -12.57 -8.89
CA SER A 149 17.38 -11.27 -9.55
C SER A 149 18.05 -10.21 -8.69
N ARG A 150 19.18 -9.67 -9.15
CA ARG A 150 19.97 -8.65 -8.44
C ARG A 150 20.37 -9.09 -7.02
N GLY A 151 20.83 -10.33 -6.87
CA GLY A 151 21.22 -10.91 -5.58
C GLY A 151 20.05 -11.22 -4.63
N ARG A 152 18.81 -11.23 -5.13
CA ARG A 152 17.61 -11.56 -4.34
C ARG A 152 16.85 -12.69 -4.98
N ARG A 153 16.32 -13.57 -4.16
CA ARG A 153 15.42 -14.63 -4.63
C ARG A 153 14.02 -14.06 -4.81
N VAL A 154 13.42 -14.31 -5.96
CA VAL A 154 12.10 -13.77 -6.31
C VAL A 154 11.24 -14.85 -6.97
N LEU A 155 9.93 -14.80 -6.77
CA LEU A 155 9.01 -15.66 -7.50
C LEU A 155 9.12 -15.40 -9.01
N ARG A 156 9.07 -16.46 -9.80
CA ARG A 156 9.01 -16.34 -11.25
C ARG A 156 7.71 -15.72 -11.71
N VAL A 157 7.82 -14.91 -12.74
CA VAL A 157 6.69 -14.35 -13.48
C VAL A 157 6.74 -14.95 -14.87
N LEU A 158 5.66 -15.60 -15.29
CA LEU A 158 5.51 -16.21 -16.60
C LEU A 158 4.40 -15.49 -17.36
N ARG A 159 4.75 -14.88 -18.49
CA ARG A 159 3.82 -14.10 -19.34
C ARG A 159 3.08 -12.97 -18.58
N GLY A 160 3.74 -12.38 -17.59
CA GLY A 160 3.18 -11.32 -16.77
C GLY A 160 2.54 -11.81 -15.46
N ASP A 161 2.23 -13.08 -15.31
CA ASP A 161 1.59 -13.66 -14.14
C ASP A 161 2.59 -14.32 -13.19
N CYS A 162 2.33 -14.26 -11.88
CA CYS A 162 3.05 -15.08 -10.90
C CYS A 162 2.94 -16.55 -11.29
N VAL A 163 4.03 -17.28 -11.19
CA VAL A 163 4.12 -18.71 -11.54
C VAL A 163 3.10 -19.59 -10.82
N HIS A 164 2.63 -19.17 -9.65
CA HIS A 164 1.62 -19.89 -8.86
C HIS A 164 0.18 -19.47 -9.16
N LEU A 165 -0.03 -18.48 -10.03
CA LEU A 165 -1.38 -18.07 -10.38
C LEU A 165 -2.05 -19.07 -11.33
N ARG A 166 -3.28 -19.44 -11.03
CA ARG A 166 -4.16 -20.31 -11.84
C ARG A 166 -5.52 -19.63 -12.00
N GLY A 167 -5.76 -19.01 -13.17
CA GLY A 167 -6.89 -18.09 -13.28
C GLY A 167 -6.70 -16.90 -12.33
N ASN A 168 -7.57 -16.76 -11.35
CA ASN A 168 -7.45 -15.77 -10.27
C ASN A 168 -7.05 -16.38 -8.92
N ASP A 169 -6.87 -17.70 -8.84
CA ASP A 169 -6.51 -18.36 -7.61
C ASP A 169 -4.99 -18.58 -7.47
N CYS A 170 -4.48 -18.36 -6.27
CA CYS A 170 -3.10 -18.65 -5.92
C CYS A 170 -2.98 -20.13 -5.54
N GLY A 171 -2.23 -20.93 -6.33
CA GLY A 171 -2.02 -22.37 -6.09
C GLY A 171 -1.27 -22.68 -4.78
N ILE A 172 -0.65 -21.67 -4.16
CA ILE A 172 0.04 -21.81 -2.86
C ILE A 172 -0.54 -20.84 -1.81
N TYR A 173 -1.85 -20.55 -1.86
CA TYR A 173 -2.45 -19.49 -1.03
C TYR A 173 -2.11 -19.61 0.46
N ALA A 174 -2.17 -20.81 1.03
CA ALA A 174 -1.82 -21.05 2.44
C ALA A 174 -0.31 -20.88 2.71
N LEU A 175 0.53 -21.13 1.71
CA LEU A 175 1.99 -21.09 1.77
C LEU A 175 2.59 -19.86 1.08
N ARG A 176 1.78 -18.80 0.88
CA ARG A 176 2.26 -17.57 0.26
C ARG A 176 3.49 -17.02 1.00
N PRO A 177 4.47 -16.47 0.27
CA PRO A 177 5.55 -15.70 0.88
C PRO A 177 5.06 -14.60 1.80
N ASP A 178 5.85 -14.24 2.79
CA ASP A 178 5.48 -13.21 3.76
C ASP A 178 5.24 -11.86 3.10
N ASN A 179 6.00 -11.51 2.07
CA ASN A 179 5.75 -10.31 1.26
C ASN A 179 4.39 -10.32 0.53
N CYS A 180 3.82 -11.51 0.22
CA CYS A 180 2.46 -11.61 -0.29
C CYS A 180 1.41 -11.48 0.81
N ARG A 181 1.73 -11.96 2.03
CA ARG A 181 0.82 -11.92 3.19
C ARG A 181 0.74 -10.52 3.77
N ALA A 182 1.89 -9.85 3.85
CA ALA A 182 2.01 -8.50 4.37
C ALA A 182 1.41 -7.42 3.44
N PHE A 183 1.18 -7.74 2.15
CA PHE A 183 0.63 -6.77 1.20
C PHE A 183 -0.86 -6.54 1.48
N PRO A 184 -1.25 -5.41 2.07
CA PRO A 184 -2.61 -5.22 2.56
C PRO A 184 -3.58 -4.90 1.42
N ALA A 185 -4.75 -5.53 1.46
CA ALA A 185 -5.87 -5.10 0.64
C ALA A 185 -6.26 -3.66 1.01
N GLY A 186 -6.54 -2.83 0.00
CA GLY A 186 -6.85 -1.42 0.23
C GLY A 186 -5.64 -0.49 0.33
N SER A 187 -4.40 -1.02 0.29
CA SER A 187 -3.22 -0.17 0.11
C SER A 187 -3.22 0.53 -1.25
N GLU A 188 -2.46 1.59 -1.38
CA GLU A 188 -2.36 2.34 -2.63
C GLU A 188 -1.87 1.47 -3.79
N GLY A 189 -0.90 0.60 -3.55
CA GLY A 189 -0.44 -0.39 -4.53
C GLY A 189 -1.53 -1.40 -4.92
N CYS A 190 -2.38 -1.81 -3.96
CA CYS A 190 -3.53 -2.67 -4.25
C CYS A 190 -4.56 -1.96 -5.14
N LEU A 191 -4.92 -0.72 -4.82
CA LEU A 191 -5.91 0.06 -5.56
C LEU A 191 -5.40 0.41 -6.96
N SER A 192 -4.12 0.82 -7.09
CA SER A 192 -3.49 1.10 -8.38
C SER A 192 -3.46 -0.14 -9.28
N ALA A 193 -3.08 -1.31 -8.74
CA ALA A 193 -3.11 -2.55 -9.51
C ALA A 193 -4.53 -2.91 -10.01
N ARG A 194 -5.57 -2.61 -9.21
CA ARG A 194 -6.98 -2.84 -9.60
C ARG A 194 -7.47 -1.87 -10.68
N ALA A 195 -7.03 -0.63 -10.66
CA ALA A 195 -7.42 0.39 -11.64
C ALA A 195 -6.91 0.07 -13.06
N GLU A 196 -5.86 -0.75 -13.19
CA GLU A 196 -5.31 -1.19 -14.46
C GLU A 196 -6.02 -2.43 -15.07
N ARG A 197 -7.14 -2.86 -14.48
CA ARG A 197 -7.94 -4.02 -14.92
C ARG A 197 -8.80 -3.78 -16.19
#